data_9811f0e6dae166417dc71069d1a335f3
#
_entry.id   9811f0e6dae166417dc71069d1a335f3
#
_cell.length_a   1.000
_cell.length_b   1.000
_cell.length_c   1.000
_cell.angle_alpha   90.00
_cell.angle_beta   90.00
_cell.angle_gamma   90.00
#
_symmetry.space_group_name_H-M   'P 1'
#
loop_
_entity.id
_entity.type
_entity.pdbx_description
1 polymer ?
#
loop_
_entity_poly.entity_id
_entity_poly.type
_entity_poly.pdbx_seq_one_letter_code
_entity_poly.pdbx_strand_id
1 'polypeptide(L)'
;SEIYDSHGYGNPDISAIRNFIAQEYHEGKQLKNVLLLGKGTFDYKKKLGGRPNLIPIYTSRSSLDPLTTYSSDDYFGLVDWGLGNWEEDATGDATLRIGIGRIPAISYVEAKNWLEKTIAYEKQELVFPSSSLTFLADDGDNGVHMRDSEVHAALMKEAHPFFKHHKLYLDRYEQINVGGAQESPEAKKAVVERISQGTLLLNYVGHGNETTLMAEEVVQAQDLQNWPQQTQLPLWFTATCEFGRHDSPFLRSAAEELLLASDKGAIGLLATG
;
A
#
# COMPACT_ATOMS: atom_id res chain seq x y z
N SER A 1 -6.29 20.24 18.47
CA SER A 1 -5.09 19.53 18.97
C SER A 1 -3.93 20.49 18.97
N GLU A 2 -2.91 20.25 19.78
CA GLU A 2 -1.73 21.10 19.88
C GLU A 2 -1.10 21.40 18.51
N ILE A 3 -1.03 20.43 17.61
CA ILE A 3 -0.51 20.63 16.26
C ILE A 3 -1.35 21.63 15.47
N TYR A 4 -2.67 21.49 15.49
CA TYR A 4 -3.54 22.42 14.77
C TYR A 4 -3.53 23.83 15.38
N ASP A 5 -3.43 23.92 16.70
CA ASP A 5 -3.40 25.19 17.40
C ASP A 5 -2.10 25.95 17.11
N SER A 6 -0.97 25.24 17.09
CA SER A 6 0.36 25.86 16.90
C SER A 6 0.76 26.05 15.43
N HIS A 7 0.31 25.21 14.52
CA HIS A 7 0.75 25.20 13.11
C HIS A 7 -0.37 25.44 12.09
N GLY A 8 -1.64 25.52 12.53
CA GLY A 8 -2.80 25.66 11.66
C GLY A 8 -3.82 26.70 12.15
N TYR A 9 -3.44 27.56 13.11
CA TYR A 9 -4.35 28.56 13.68
C TYR A 9 -5.65 27.96 14.21
N GLY A 10 -5.58 26.74 14.76
CA GLY A 10 -6.74 25.98 15.25
C GLY A 10 -7.53 25.21 14.20
N ASN A 11 -7.17 25.31 12.92
CA ASN A 11 -7.86 24.60 11.85
C ASN A 11 -7.26 23.20 11.63
N PRO A 12 -8.09 22.15 11.49
CA PRO A 12 -7.64 20.83 11.12
C PRO A 12 -7.27 20.79 9.62
N ASP A 13 -6.05 21.17 9.32
CA ASP A 13 -5.49 21.30 7.99
C ASP A 13 -4.28 20.38 7.83
N ILE A 14 -4.11 19.81 6.65
CA ILE A 14 -2.94 18.97 6.32
C ILE A 14 -1.64 19.75 6.43
N SER A 15 -1.66 21.04 6.07
CA SER A 15 -0.48 21.90 6.16
C SER A 15 0.02 22.08 7.59
N ALA A 16 -0.87 22.06 8.58
CA ALA A 16 -0.47 22.12 10.00
C ALA A 16 0.36 20.89 10.39
N ILE A 17 -0.07 19.70 9.98
CA ILE A 17 0.65 18.44 10.23
C ILE A 17 2.01 18.48 9.52
N ARG A 18 2.02 18.83 8.23
CA ARG A 18 3.26 18.95 7.44
C ARG A 18 4.23 19.94 8.06
N ASN A 19 3.76 21.13 8.49
CA ASN A 19 4.61 22.15 9.07
C ASN A 19 5.18 21.73 10.43
N PHE A 20 4.41 21.02 11.24
CA PHE A 20 4.92 20.40 12.47
C PHE A 20 6.04 19.40 12.16
N ILE A 21 5.85 18.50 11.19
CA ILE A 21 6.86 17.52 10.78
C ILE A 21 8.12 18.24 10.25
N ALA A 22 7.95 19.30 9.45
CA ALA A 22 9.06 20.09 8.94
C ALA A 22 9.85 20.78 10.06
N GLN A 23 9.17 21.33 11.05
CA GLN A 23 9.83 21.91 12.22
C GLN A 23 10.65 20.85 12.97
N GLU A 24 10.08 19.70 13.27
CA GLU A 24 10.78 18.60 13.95
C GLU A 24 12.01 18.13 13.16
N TYR A 25 11.91 18.08 11.83
CA TYR A 25 13.04 17.75 10.95
C TYR A 25 14.16 18.79 11.01
N HIS A 26 13.83 20.09 10.88
CA HIS A 26 14.81 21.18 10.82
C HIS A 26 15.40 21.54 12.20
N GLU A 27 14.73 21.24 13.29
CA GLU A 27 15.26 21.44 14.65
C GLU A 27 16.36 20.44 15.04
N GLY A 28 16.83 19.64 14.09
CA GLY A 28 17.98 18.73 14.28
C GLY A 28 17.64 17.47 15.06
N LYS A 29 16.37 17.08 15.15
CA LYS A 29 15.90 15.91 15.89
C LYS A 29 16.19 14.58 15.17
N GLN A 30 16.93 14.58 14.06
CA GLN A 30 17.28 13.40 13.24
C GLN A 30 16.04 12.58 12.82
N LEU A 31 14.93 13.23 12.54
CA LEU A 31 13.70 12.61 12.08
C LEU A 31 13.94 11.94 10.73
N LYS A 32 13.70 10.63 10.65
CA LYS A 32 13.89 9.83 9.43
C LYS A 32 12.59 9.30 8.88
N ASN A 33 11.64 9.00 9.76
CA ASN A 33 10.37 8.39 9.38
C ASN A 33 9.24 8.95 10.24
N VAL A 34 8.05 9.02 9.66
CA VAL A 34 6.80 9.38 10.33
C VAL A 34 5.77 8.30 10.07
N LEU A 35 5.09 7.85 11.10
CA LEU A 35 3.95 6.95 11.01
C LEU A 35 2.67 7.71 11.30
N LEU A 36 1.77 7.75 10.34
CA LEU A 36 0.43 8.31 10.46
C LEU A 36 -0.53 7.20 10.92
N LEU A 37 -0.99 7.25 12.16
CA LEU A 37 -1.91 6.24 12.72
C LEU A 37 -3.34 6.75 12.66
N GLY A 38 -4.06 6.36 11.63
CA GLY A 38 -5.46 6.72 11.41
C GLY A 38 -5.80 6.88 9.93
N LYS A 39 -7.03 6.49 9.57
CA LYS A 39 -7.55 6.66 8.21
C LYS A 39 -7.81 8.13 7.92
N GLY A 40 -7.43 8.56 6.72
CA GLY A 40 -7.88 9.80 6.10
C GLY A 40 -9.04 9.56 5.13
N THR A 41 -9.78 10.60 4.79
CA THR A 41 -10.78 10.53 3.74
C THR A 41 -10.82 11.81 2.91
N PHE A 42 -11.20 11.69 1.63
CA PHE A 42 -11.43 12.87 0.79
C PHE A 42 -12.65 13.70 1.25
N ASP A 43 -13.56 13.09 2.01
CA ASP A 43 -14.69 13.82 2.62
C ASP A 43 -14.29 14.48 3.94
N TYR A 44 -13.29 15.35 3.90
CA TYR A 44 -12.78 16.03 5.10
C TYR A 44 -13.83 16.94 5.78
N LYS A 45 -14.87 17.38 5.07
CA LYS A 45 -16.00 18.17 5.61
C LYS A 45 -17.15 17.30 6.13
N LYS A 46 -17.04 15.98 6.06
CA LYS A 46 -18.07 15.02 6.49
C LYS A 46 -19.44 15.28 5.85
N LYS A 47 -19.46 15.64 4.58
CA LYS A 47 -20.69 15.91 3.83
C LYS A 47 -21.38 14.65 3.33
N LEU A 48 -20.58 13.61 3.04
CA LEU A 48 -21.06 12.35 2.50
C LEU A 48 -21.36 11.32 3.59
N GLY A 49 -20.84 11.53 4.80
CA GLY A 49 -20.87 10.53 5.87
C GLY A 49 -19.83 9.42 5.69
N GLY A 50 -20.02 8.27 6.33
CA GLY A 50 -19.11 7.16 6.21
C GLY A 50 -17.99 7.14 7.28
N ARG A 51 -16.83 6.60 6.94
CA ARG A 51 -15.70 6.43 7.87
C ARG A 51 -15.12 7.77 8.34
N PRO A 52 -14.57 7.82 9.56
CA PRO A 52 -14.03 9.06 10.09
C PRO A 52 -12.77 9.48 9.36
N ASN A 53 -12.58 10.79 9.22
CA ASN A 53 -11.30 11.40 8.84
C ASN A 53 -10.49 11.64 10.12
N LEU A 54 -9.67 10.67 10.52
CA LEU A 54 -8.89 10.74 11.76
C LEU A 54 -7.60 11.54 11.57
N ILE A 55 -6.85 11.22 10.52
CA ILE A 55 -5.68 11.98 10.09
C ILE A 55 -5.91 12.37 8.63
N PRO A 56 -6.07 13.66 8.35
CA PRO A 56 -6.31 14.14 7.00
C PRO A 56 -5.27 13.66 6.00
N ILE A 57 -5.66 13.58 4.75
CA ILE A 57 -4.82 13.17 3.63
C ILE A 57 -4.74 14.28 2.60
N TYR A 58 -3.60 14.39 1.92
CA TYR A 58 -3.49 15.24 0.75
C TYR A 58 -4.32 14.65 -0.39
N THR A 59 -5.06 15.51 -1.09
CA THR A 59 -5.79 15.15 -2.29
C THR A 59 -5.35 16.09 -3.42
N SER A 60 -5.08 15.54 -4.60
CA SER A 60 -4.63 16.29 -5.77
C SER A 60 -5.60 17.39 -6.15
N ARG A 61 -5.10 18.43 -6.84
CA ARG A 61 -5.90 19.60 -7.25
C ARG A 61 -6.82 19.32 -8.42
N SER A 62 -6.53 18.29 -9.21
CA SER A 62 -7.29 17.89 -10.39
C SER A 62 -8.56 17.11 -10.03
N SER A 63 -9.30 17.57 -9.05
CA SER A 63 -10.47 16.87 -8.46
C SER A 63 -11.66 16.65 -9.41
N LEU A 64 -11.64 17.21 -10.61
CA LEU A 64 -12.68 17.02 -11.64
C LEU A 64 -12.29 15.98 -12.70
N ASP A 65 -11.06 15.52 -12.69
CA ASP A 65 -10.56 14.51 -13.63
C ASP A 65 -10.22 13.22 -12.85
N PRO A 66 -11.05 12.17 -12.96
CA PRO A 66 -10.83 10.94 -12.21
C PRO A 66 -9.54 10.19 -12.59
N LEU A 67 -8.95 10.48 -13.76
CA LEU A 67 -7.70 9.86 -14.18
C LEU A 67 -6.47 10.52 -13.56
N THR A 68 -6.60 11.75 -13.09
CA THR A 68 -5.50 12.54 -12.51
C THR A 68 -5.73 12.88 -11.04
N THR A 69 -6.87 12.45 -10.48
CA THR A 69 -7.19 12.63 -9.06
C THR A 69 -6.58 11.50 -8.26
N TYR A 70 -5.75 11.85 -7.28
CA TYR A 70 -5.14 10.88 -6.37
C TYR A 70 -5.02 11.45 -4.95
N SER A 71 -4.85 10.58 -3.99
CA SER A 71 -4.45 10.92 -2.63
C SER A 71 -3.00 10.51 -2.39
N SER A 72 -2.27 11.26 -1.57
CA SER A 72 -0.88 10.93 -1.26
C SER A 72 -0.49 11.39 0.14
N ASP A 73 0.24 10.53 0.85
CA ASP A 73 0.90 10.90 2.10
C ASP A 73 2.30 11.49 1.89
N ASP A 74 2.83 11.46 0.67
CA ASP A 74 4.13 12.06 0.32
C ASP A 74 4.20 13.55 0.68
N TYR A 75 3.07 14.24 0.61
CA TYR A 75 2.95 15.64 1.04
C TYR A 75 3.57 15.90 2.42
N PHE A 76 3.41 14.98 3.35
CA PHE A 76 3.96 15.12 4.70
C PHE A 76 5.48 14.90 4.76
N GLY A 77 6.06 14.29 3.74
CA GLY A 77 7.51 14.08 3.60
C GLY A 77 8.24 15.22 2.88
N LEU A 78 7.50 16.16 2.29
CA LEU A 78 8.03 17.34 1.62
C LEU A 78 8.34 18.43 2.66
N VAL A 79 9.35 18.20 3.49
CA VAL A 79 9.64 19.01 4.68
C VAL A 79 10.49 20.24 4.42
N ASP A 80 11.08 20.39 3.23
CA ASP A 80 11.85 21.58 2.88
C ASP A 80 10.94 22.82 2.89
N TRP A 81 11.46 23.94 3.40
CA TRP A 81 10.69 25.19 3.45
C TRP A 81 10.34 25.66 2.04
N GLY A 82 9.09 26.05 1.84
CA GLY A 82 8.55 26.42 0.54
C GLY A 82 7.75 25.32 -0.17
N LEU A 83 7.93 24.03 0.19
CA LEU A 83 7.19 22.92 -0.41
C LEU A 83 5.80 22.68 0.20
N GLY A 84 5.39 23.47 1.19
CA GLY A 84 4.05 23.36 1.78
C GLY A 84 2.89 23.69 0.84
N ASN A 85 3.19 24.35 -0.28
CA ASN A 85 2.27 24.54 -1.40
C ASN A 85 2.72 23.63 -2.55
N TRP A 86 2.55 22.33 -2.39
CA TRP A 86 2.95 21.36 -3.40
C TRP A 86 2.25 21.64 -4.71
N GLU A 87 3.04 21.93 -5.74
CA GLU A 87 2.61 22.07 -7.12
C GLU A 87 2.90 20.75 -7.82
N GLU A 88 1.86 20.00 -8.12
CA GLU A 88 1.94 18.65 -8.68
C GLU A 88 2.63 18.60 -10.04
N ASP A 89 2.59 19.73 -10.77
CA ASP A 89 3.27 19.92 -12.06
C ASP A 89 4.74 20.38 -11.92
N ALA A 90 5.22 20.52 -10.69
CA ALA A 90 6.58 20.99 -10.44
C ALA A 90 7.60 20.00 -11.05
N THR A 91 8.50 20.54 -11.84
CA THR A 91 9.53 19.82 -12.58
C THR A 91 10.62 19.27 -11.63
N GLY A 92 10.26 18.32 -10.78
CA GLY A 92 11.23 17.42 -10.16
C GLY A 92 11.96 17.90 -8.90
N ASP A 93 11.67 19.08 -8.36
CA ASP A 93 12.39 19.59 -7.17
C ASP A 93 11.77 19.15 -5.82
N ALA A 94 10.60 18.51 -5.86
CA ALA A 94 9.94 18.00 -4.66
C ALA A 94 10.58 16.68 -4.20
N THR A 95 11.57 16.78 -3.32
CA THR A 95 12.28 15.61 -2.80
C THR A 95 11.73 15.20 -1.44
N LEU A 96 11.35 13.94 -1.31
CA LEU A 96 11.05 13.32 -0.02
C LEU A 96 12.33 13.22 0.82
N ARG A 97 12.35 13.87 1.97
CA ARG A 97 13.50 13.86 2.90
C ARG A 97 13.39 12.80 3.96
N ILE A 98 12.18 12.34 4.24
CA ILE A 98 11.85 11.36 5.28
C ILE A 98 10.86 10.34 4.74
N GLY A 99 10.87 9.15 5.30
CA GLY A 99 9.88 8.13 5.00
C GLY A 99 8.53 8.45 5.65
N ILE A 100 7.45 8.30 4.91
CA ILE A 100 6.09 8.43 5.42
C ILE A 100 5.38 7.10 5.26
N GLY A 101 4.70 6.67 6.30
CA GLY A 101 3.83 5.50 6.25
C GLY A 101 2.52 5.76 6.96
N ARG A 102 1.45 5.10 6.54
CA ARG A 102 0.13 5.21 7.17
C ARG A 102 -0.40 3.85 7.58
N ILE A 103 -0.98 3.80 8.77
CA ILE A 103 -1.85 2.70 9.20
C ILE A 103 -3.29 3.25 9.19
N PRO A 104 -4.10 2.86 8.21
CA PRO A 104 -5.43 3.45 7.99
C PRO A 104 -6.49 2.87 8.93
N ALA A 105 -6.15 2.67 10.20
CA ALA A 105 -7.06 2.17 11.22
C ALA A 105 -8.17 3.18 11.52
N ILE A 106 -9.40 2.69 11.70
CA ILE A 106 -10.56 3.51 12.07
C ILE A 106 -11.01 3.26 13.52
N SER A 107 -10.40 2.29 14.20
CA SER A 107 -10.74 1.91 15.56
C SER A 107 -9.51 1.50 16.37
N TYR A 108 -9.66 1.56 17.70
CA TYR A 108 -8.65 1.05 18.62
C TYR A 108 -8.34 -0.44 18.38
N VAL A 109 -9.34 -1.23 18.02
CA VAL A 109 -9.17 -2.67 17.79
C VAL A 109 -8.27 -2.91 16.57
N GLU A 110 -8.49 -2.20 15.47
CA GLU A 110 -7.65 -2.31 14.28
C GLU A 110 -6.21 -1.85 14.54
N ALA A 111 -6.04 -0.72 15.20
CA ALA A 111 -4.71 -0.23 15.57
C ALA A 111 -3.98 -1.21 16.48
N LYS A 112 -4.67 -1.79 17.46
CA LYS A 112 -4.13 -2.81 18.37
C LYS A 112 -3.74 -4.08 17.60
N ASN A 113 -4.62 -4.61 16.76
CA ASN A 113 -4.35 -5.82 15.97
C ASN A 113 -3.12 -5.64 15.07
N TRP A 114 -3.02 -4.50 14.39
CA TRP A 114 -1.84 -4.17 13.58
C TRP A 114 -0.56 -4.12 14.43
N LEU A 115 -0.61 -3.45 15.58
CA LEU A 115 0.53 -3.35 16.49
C LEU A 115 0.97 -4.71 17.01
N GLU A 116 0.02 -5.54 17.43
CA GLU A 116 0.30 -6.91 17.94
C GLU A 116 0.90 -7.78 16.83
N LYS A 117 0.38 -7.68 15.60
CA LYS A 117 0.94 -8.35 14.41
C LYS A 117 2.38 -7.91 14.14
N THR A 118 2.66 -6.62 14.18
CA THR A 118 4.00 -6.07 13.96
C THR A 118 4.98 -6.52 15.04
N ILE A 119 4.59 -6.46 16.31
CA ILE A 119 5.40 -6.94 17.43
C ILE A 119 5.67 -8.45 17.32
N ALA A 120 4.67 -9.23 16.93
CA ALA A 120 4.83 -10.66 16.72
C ALA A 120 5.80 -10.95 15.56
N TYR A 121 5.70 -10.20 14.48
CA TYR A 121 6.61 -10.29 13.33
C TYR A 121 8.07 -9.98 13.71
N GLU A 122 8.31 -8.92 14.48
CA GLU A 122 9.65 -8.54 14.95
C GLU A 122 10.26 -9.54 15.94
N LYS A 123 9.41 -10.18 16.75
CA LYS A 123 9.83 -11.19 17.73
C LYS A 123 10.05 -12.58 17.15
N GLN A 124 9.59 -12.81 15.92
CA GLN A 124 9.92 -14.07 15.25
C GLN A 124 11.44 -14.15 15.19
N GLU A 125 12.02 -15.11 15.92
CA GLU A 125 13.41 -15.46 15.67
C GLU A 125 13.52 -15.71 14.17
N LEU A 126 14.41 -14.97 13.53
CA LEU A 126 14.64 -15.03 12.09
C LEU A 126 15.23 -16.39 11.67
N VAL A 127 14.55 -17.46 12.01
CA VAL A 127 14.59 -18.66 11.21
C VAL A 127 13.89 -18.24 9.94
N PHE A 128 14.66 -17.73 8.97
CA PHE A 128 14.14 -17.41 7.64
C PHE A 128 13.53 -18.69 7.06
N PRO A 129 12.21 -18.94 7.23
CA PRO A 129 11.62 -20.20 6.75
C PRO A 129 11.66 -20.24 5.24
N SER A 130 11.66 -19.08 4.58
CA SER A 130 11.96 -19.00 3.17
C SER A 130 12.66 -17.68 2.83
N SER A 131 13.93 -17.75 2.43
CA SER A 131 14.60 -16.67 1.71
C SER A 131 14.02 -16.59 0.30
N SER A 132 12.70 -16.37 0.17
CA SER A 132 12.02 -16.39 -1.12
C SER A 132 11.37 -15.06 -1.44
N LEU A 133 11.41 -14.72 -2.71
CA LEU A 133 10.74 -13.58 -3.32
C LEU A 133 9.71 -14.11 -4.31
N THR A 134 8.52 -13.53 -4.33
CA THR A 134 7.47 -13.89 -5.26
C THR A 134 7.23 -12.75 -6.25
N PHE A 135 7.25 -13.09 -7.52
CA PHE A 135 6.98 -12.20 -8.64
C PHE A 135 5.67 -12.64 -9.27
N LEU A 136 4.68 -11.80 -9.17
CA LEU A 136 3.34 -11.99 -9.70
C LEU A 136 3.14 -11.00 -10.85
N ALA A 137 2.65 -11.45 -11.99
CA ALA A 137 2.35 -10.60 -13.12
C ALA A 137 1.05 -10.98 -13.79
N ASP A 138 0.32 -9.95 -14.20
CA ASP A 138 -0.88 -10.06 -15.01
C ASP A 138 -0.54 -10.51 -16.43
N ASP A 139 -1.54 -10.96 -17.16
CA ASP A 139 -1.44 -11.26 -18.58
C ASP A 139 -1.82 -10.05 -19.46
N GLY A 140 -2.07 -10.29 -20.72
CA GLY A 140 -2.49 -9.25 -21.66
C GLY A 140 -1.38 -8.26 -22.02
N ASP A 141 -1.78 -7.10 -22.55
CA ASP A 141 -0.93 -5.97 -22.95
C ASP A 141 0.36 -6.35 -23.69
N ASN A 142 0.26 -7.37 -24.55
CA ASN A 142 1.40 -7.95 -25.27
C ASN A 142 2.53 -8.45 -24.35
N GLY A 143 2.19 -8.91 -23.14
CA GLY A 143 3.12 -9.47 -22.15
C GLY A 143 4.04 -8.44 -21.52
N VAL A 144 3.66 -7.17 -21.46
CA VAL A 144 4.48 -6.11 -20.83
C VAL A 144 4.66 -6.38 -19.34
N HIS A 145 3.60 -6.76 -18.64
CA HIS A 145 3.63 -7.01 -17.20
C HIS A 145 4.59 -8.13 -16.82
N MET A 146 4.56 -9.23 -17.58
CA MET A 146 5.51 -10.33 -17.39
C MET A 146 6.95 -9.88 -17.66
N ARG A 147 7.21 -9.10 -18.73
CA ARG A 147 8.56 -8.60 -19.04
C ARG A 147 9.09 -7.69 -17.94
N ASP A 148 8.27 -6.78 -17.43
CA ASP A 148 8.68 -5.87 -16.35
C ASP A 148 8.95 -6.63 -15.06
N SER A 149 8.10 -7.61 -14.73
CA SER A 149 8.33 -8.50 -13.59
C SER A 149 9.61 -9.34 -13.74
N GLU A 150 9.95 -9.78 -14.97
CA GLU A 150 11.24 -10.46 -15.26
C GLU A 150 12.44 -9.54 -15.05
N VAL A 151 12.34 -8.25 -15.42
CA VAL A 151 13.40 -7.26 -15.15
C VAL A 151 13.62 -7.13 -13.64
N HIS A 152 12.56 -7.00 -12.85
CA HIS A 152 12.66 -6.93 -11.38
C HIS A 152 13.30 -8.20 -10.81
N ALA A 153 12.85 -9.37 -11.29
CA ALA A 153 13.42 -10.65 -10.85
C ALA A 153 14.90 -10.79 -11.20
N ALA A 154 15.31 -10.33 -12.38
CA ALA A 154 16.71 -10.36 -12.82
C ALA A 154 17.59 -9.46 -11.96
N LEU A 155 17.15 -8.22 -11.69
CA LEU A 155 17.85 -7.27 -10.81
C LEU A 155 18.03 -7.85 -9.40
N MET A 156 16.98 -8.43 -8.84
CA MET A 156 17.06 -9.06 -7.52
C MET A 156 17.96 -10.28 -7.51
N LYS A 157 17.99 -11.06 -8.58
CA LYS A 157 18.88 -12.23 -8.70
C LYS A 157 20.35 -11.82 -8.80
N GLU A 158 20.64 -10.74 -9.49
CA GLU A 158 21.99 -10.18 -9.62
C GLU A 158 22.49 -9.61 -8.28
N ALA A 159 21.67 -8.77 -7.64
CA ALA A 159 22.03 -8.11 -6.38
C ALA A 159 22.05 -9.06 -5.18
N HIS A 160 21.16 -10.06 -5.17
CA HIS A 160 20.91 -10.94 -4.02
C HIS A 160 20.69 -12.39 -4.46
N PRO A 161 21.71 -13.09 -4.95
CA PRO A 161 21.60 -14.41 -5.59
C PRO A 161 21.16 -15.54 -4.64
N PHE A 162 21.18 -15.31 -3.33
CA PHE A 162 20.77 -16.29 -2.32
C PHE A 162 19.24 -16.43 -2.15
N PHE A 163 18.46 -15.48 -2.66
CA PHE A 163 17.02 -15.59 -2.61
C PHE A 163 16.49 -16.56 -3.68
N LYS A 164 15.49 -17.34 -3.29
CA LYS A 164 14.70 -18.16 -4.21
C LYS A 164 13.63 -17.30 -4.86
N HIS A 165 13.50 -17.38 -6.18
CA HIS A 165 12.50 -16.64 -6.94
C HIS A 165 11.36 -17.57 -7.34
N HIS A 166 10.15 -17.18 -6.96
CA HIS A 166 8.91 -17.81 -7.40
C HIS A 166 8.19 -16.87 -8.35
N LYS A 167 7.87 -17.36 -9.53
CA LYS A 167 7.24 -16.58 -10.61
C LYS A 167 5.86 -17.16 -10.91
N LEU A 168 4.85 -16.36 -10.65
CA LEU A 168 3.45 -16.67 -10.84
C LEU A 168 2.89 -15.69 -11.87
N TYR A 169 3.04 -16.04 -13.14
CA TYR A 169 2.58 -15.21 -14.26
C TYR A 169 1.29 -15.76 -14.81
N LEU A 170 0.26 -14.94 -14.91
CA LEU A 170 -1.09 -15.36 -15.27
C LEU A 170 -1.14 -16.04 -16.65
N ASP A 171 -0.29 -15.62 -17.61
CA ASP A 171 -0.12 -16.26 -18.91
C ASP A 171 0.18 -17.77 -18.86
N ARG A 172 0.58 -18.31 -17.72
CA ARG A 172 0.93 -19.73 -17.54
C ARG A 172 -0.21 -20.58 -17.00
N TYR A 173 -1.33 -19.95 -16.64
CA TYR A 173 -2.47 -20.60 -16.02
C TYR A 173 -3.65 -20.64 -16.99
N GLU A 174 -4.43 -21.70 -16.91
CA GLU A 174 -5.66 -21.79 -17.67
C GLU A 174 -6.64 -20.73 -17.19
N GLN A 175 -7.28 -20.10 -18.17
CA GLN A 175 -8.34 -19.13 -17.94
C GLN A 175 -9.65 -19.69 -18.48
N ILE A 176 -10.68 -19.65 -17.65
CA ILE A 176 -12.01 -20.17 -17.97
C ILE A 176 -13.02 -19.03 -17.97
N ASN A 177 -14.05 -19.14 -18.81
CA ASN A 177 -15.16 -18.18 -18.81
C ASN A 177 -16.29 -18.68 -17.92
N VAL A 178 -16.60 -17.94 -16.87
CA VAL A 178 -17.67 -18.25 -15.92
C VAL A 178 -18.67 -17.11 -15.92
N GLY A 179 -19.84 -17.33 -16.47
CA GLY A 179 -20.92 -16.33 -16.48
C GLY A 179 -20.62 -15.03 -17.24
N GLY A 180 -19.63 -15.06 -18.16
CA GLY A 180 -19.20 -13.88 -18.92
C GLY A 180 -17.99 -13.16 -18.31
N ALA A 181 -17.52 -13.57 -17.13
CA ALA A 181 -16.26 -13.13 -16.54
C ALA A 181 -15.16 -14.14 -16.81
N GLN A 182 -13.92 -13.68 -16.94
CA GLN A 182 -12.75 -14.53 -17.08
C GLN A 182 -12.21 -14.82 -15.67
N GLU A 183 -11.90 -16.08 -15.40
CA GLU A 183 -11.38 -16.53 -14.11
C GLU A 183 -10.17 -17.45 -14.32
N SER A 184 -9.24 -17.46 -13.35
CA SER A 184 -8.13 -18.42 -13.30
C SER A 184 -8.01 -19.05 -11.90
N PRO A 185 -8.83 -20.10 -11.62
CA PRO A 185 -8.83 -20.74 -10.31
C PRO A 185 -7.50 -21.36 -9.91
N GLU A 186 -6.73 -21.87 -10.88
CA GLU A 186 -5.39 -22.43 -10.63
C GLU A 186 -4.39 -21.34 -10.26
N ALA A 187 -4.40 -20.17 -10.90
CA ALA A 187 -3.58 -19.05 -10.52
C ALA A 187 -3.90 -18.55 -9.11
N LYS A 188 -5.20 -18.40 -8.81
CA LYS A 188 -5.69 -18.02 -7.48
C LYS A 188 -5.19 -18.97 -6.39
N LYS A 189 -5.33 -20.28 -6.63
CA LYS A 189 -4.83 -21.32 -5.73
C LYS A 189 -3.31 -21.22 -5.55
N ALA A 190 -2.55 -21.07 -6.64
CA ALA A 190 -1.09 -20.99 -6.60
C ALA A 190 -0.60 -19.77 -5.80
N VAL A 191 -1.27 -18.61 -5.92
CA VAL A 191 -0.96 -17.43 -5.13
C VAL A 191 -1.20 -17.67 -3.65
N VAL A 192 -2.36 -18.20 -3.27
CA VAL A 192 -2.69 -18.49 -1.86
C VAL A 192 -1.74 -19.52 -1.26
N GLU A 193 -1.42 -20.59 -1.99
CA GLU A 193 -0.44 -21.60 -1.56
C GLU A 193 0.95 -20.99 -1.38
N ARG A 194 1.38 -20.12 -2.29
CA ARG A 194 2.69 -19.45 -2.20
C ARG A 194 2.78 -18.55 -0.97
N ILE A 195 1.75 -17.77 -0.72
CA ILE A 195 1.67 -16.88 0.44
C ILE A 195 1.68 -17.69 1.74
N SER A 196 0.93 -18.80 1.81
CA SER A 196 0.89 -19.65 3.00
C SER A 196 2.22 -20.33 3.32
N GLN A 197 3.01 -20.67 2.30
CA GLN A 197 4.36 -21.22 2.45
C GLN A 197 5.39 -20.18 2.91
N GLY A 198 5.03 -18.91 2.94
CA GLY A 198 5.87 -17.78 3.31
C GLY A 198 6.71 -17.24 2.15
N THR A 199 6.71 -15.95 2.02
CA THR A 199 7.56 -15.17 1.11
C THR A 199 7.94 -13.87 1.79
N LEU A 200 9.17 -13.41 1.60
CA LEU A 200 9.63 -12.17 2.21
C LEU A 200 9.04 -10.95 1.49
N LEU A 201 8.99 -11.04 0.17
CA LEU A 201 8.50 -9.97 -0.69
C LEU A 201 7.58 -10.56 -1.75
N LEU A 202 6.48 -9.89 -2.02
CA LEU A 202 5.62 -10.13 -3.16
C LEU A 202 5.62 -8.87 -4.02
N ASN A 203 6.11 -9.00 -5.25
CA ASN A 203 6.09 -7.95 -6.27
C ASN A 203 5.01 -8.28 -7.29
N TYR A 204 4.09 -7.37 -7.50
CA TYR A 204 3.03 -7.47 -8.50
C TYR A 204 3.16 -6.36 -9.55
N VAL A 205 2.99 -6.73 -10.82
CA VAL A 205 2.90 -5.80 -11.95
C VAL A 205 1.69 -6.20 -12.80
N GLY A 206 0.74 -5.30 -12.99
CA GLY A 206 -0.45 -5.59 -13.79
C GLY A 206 -1.63 -4.69 -13.48
N HIS A 207 -2.79 -5.07 -14.00
CA HIS A 207 -4.05 -4.38 -13.76
C HIS A 207 -4.60 -4.65 -12.36
N GLY A 208 -5.39 -3.71 -11.87
CA GLY A 208 -6.11 -3.85 -10.61
C GLY A 208 -7.06 -2.70 -10.39
N ASN A 209 -7.75 -2.80 -9.27
CA ASN A 209 -8.64 -1.76 -8.76
C ASN A 209 -8.55 -1.76 -7.23
N GLU A 210 -9.41 -1.02 -6.57
CA GLU A 210 -9.38 -0.89 -5.11
C GLU A 210 -9.54 -2.23 -4.37
N THR A 211 -10.14 -3.24 -4.97
CA THR A 211 -10.51 -4.50 -4.29
C THR A 211 -9.86 -5.74 -4.86
N THR A 212 -9.28 -5.65 -6.06
CA THR A 212 -8.76 -6.83 -6.77
C THR A 212 -7.44 -6.54 -7.48
N LEU A 213 -6.64 -7.59 -7.66
CA LEU A 213 -5.55 -7.67 -8.63
C LEU A 213 -5.96 -8.62 -9.74
N MET A 214 -5.65 -8.25 -10.99
CA MET A 214 -6.00 -8.92 -12.25
C MET A 214 -7.51 -8.85 -12.57
N ALA A 215 -7.85 -8.88 -13.84
CA ALA A 215 -9.23 -8.92 -14.30
C ALA A 215 -9.92 -10.25 -13.89
N GLU A 216 -9.15 -11.32 -13.76
CA GLU A 216 -9.53 -12.66 -13.30
C GLU A 216 -9.70 -12.78 -11.79
N GLU A 217 -9.59 -11.64 -11.08
CA GLU A 217 -9.79 -11.54 -9.63
C GLU A 217 -8.95 -12.56 -8.82
N VAL A 218 -7.70 -12.77 -9.23
CA VAL A 218 -6.78 -13.74 -8.60
C VAL A 218 -6.49 -13.39 -7.14
N VAL A 219 -6.43 -12.09 -6.81
CA VAL A 219 -6.37 -11.60 -5.43
C VAL A 219 -7.55 -10.67 -5.20
N GLN A 220 -8.39 -10.99 -4.23
CA GLN A 220 -9.56 -10.21 -3.86
C GLN A 220 -9.56 -9.91 -2.35
N ALA A 221 -9.97 -8.70 -1.98
CA ALA A 221 -10.13 -8.32 -0.58
C ALA A 221 -11.04 -9.26 0.20
N GLN A 222 -12.15 -9.69 -0.41
CA GLN A 222 -13.14 -10.56 0.22
C GLN A 222 -12.64 -11.98 0.51
N ASP A 223 -11.60 -12.46 -0.20
CA ASP A 223 -11.04 -13.79 -0.02
C ASP A 223 -10.06 -13.86 1.16
N LEU A 224 -9.57 -12.72 1.61
CA LEU A 224 -8.56 -12.66 2.68
C LEU A 224 -9.01 -13.39 3.95
N GLN A 225 -10.28 -13.32 4.29
CA GLN A 225 -10.84 -14.03 5.46
C GLN A 225 -10.65 -15.55 5.36
N ASN A 226 -10.64 -16.11 4.14
CA ASN A 226 -10.49 -17.54 3.86
C ASN A 226 -9.02 -17.96 3.66
N TRP A 227 -8.09 -17.01 3.65
CA TRP A 227 -6.68 -17.38 3.51
C TRP A 227 -6.21 -18.15 4.73
N PRO A 228 -5.34 -19.15 4.54
CA PRO A 228 -4.75 -19.85 5.66
C PRO A 228 -3.87 -18.92 6.50
N GLN A 229 -3.63 -19.32 7.75
CA GLN A 229 -2.66 -18.62 8.58
C GLN A 229 -1.29 -18.63 7.91
N GLN A 230 -0.61 -17.50 7.93
CA GLN A 230 0.69 -17.33 7.32
C GLN A 230 1.80 -17.43 8.37
N THR A 231 2.84 -18.18 8.03
CA THR A 231 4.04 -18.31 8.90
C THR A 231 4.98 -17.11 8.75
N GLN A 232 4.93 -16.43 7.62
CA GLN A 232 5.69 -15.22 7.32
C GLN A 232 4.82 -14.27 6.52
N LEU A 233 4.69 -13.04 7.00
CA LEU A 233 3.94 -11.99 6.31
C LEU A 233 4.84 -11.27 5.31
N PRO A 234 4.47 -11.19 4.03
CA PRO A 234 5.27 -10.50 3.03
C PRO A 234 5.18 -8.98 3.13
N LEU A 235 6.23 -8.30 2.69
CA LEU A 235 6.14 -6.95 2.18
C LEU A 235 5.60 -7.01 0.75
N TRP A 236 4.56 -6.24 0.44
CA TRP A 236 3.98 -6.17 -0.90
C TRP A 236 4.44 -4.93 -1.64
N PHE A 237 4.79 -5.10 -2.90
CA PHE A 237 4.95 -4.03 -3.88
C PHE A 237 3.96 -4.26 -5.00
N THR A 238 3.05 -3.32 -5.22
CA THR A 238 2.02 -3.43 -6.25
C THR A 238 2.09 -2.26 -7.20
N ALA A 239 2.57 -2.52 -8.41
CA ALA A 239 2.53 -1.58 -9.53
C ALA A 239 1.22 -1.82 -10.31
N THR A 240 0.16 -1.16 -9.88
CA THR A 240 -1.20 -1.31 -10.42
C THR A 240 -2.05 -0.08 -10.10
N CYS A 241 -3.26 0.03 -10.64
CA CYS A 241 -4.16 1.14 -10.34
C CYS A 241 -4.89 0.94 -9.00
N GLU A 242 -5.05 1.99 -8.22
CA GLU A 242 -5.98 2.17 -7.07
C GLU A 242 -5.97 1.09 -5.96
N PHE A 243 -5.12 0.07 -6.03
CA PHE A 243 -5.10 -1.02 -5.05
C PHE A 243 -4.77 -0.53 -3.64
N GLY A 244 -3.95 0.51 -3.53
CA GLY A 244 -3.57 1.16 -2.28
C GLY A 244 -4.49 2.31 -1.87
N ARG A 245 -5.57 2.56 -2.58
CA ARG A 245 -6.49 3.66 -2.30
C ARG A 245 -7.02 3.59 -0.88
N HIS A 246 -6.76 4.62 -0.09
CA HIS A 246 -7.06 4.65 1.34
C HIS A 246 -7.82 5.92 1.78
N ASP A 247 -8.34 6.69 0.84
CA ASP A 247 -9.04 7.95 1.07
C ASP A 247 -10.57 7.85 1.00
N SER A 248 -11.12 6.72 0.60
CA SER A 248 -12.56 6.55 0.48
C SER A 248 -13.25 6.51 1.85
N PRO A 249 -14.33 7.31 2.07
CA PRO A 249 -15.13 7.22 3.28
C PRO A 249 -16.01 5.97 3.33
N PHE A 250 -16.21 5.27 2.21
CA PHE A 250 -17.14 4.13 2.12
C PHE A 250 -16.41 2.81 1.85
N LEU A 251 -15.48 2.82 0.92
CA LEU A 251 -14.74 1.64 0.53
C LEU A 251 -13.54 1.41 1.44
N ARG A 252 -13.22 0.15 1.69
CA ARG A 252 -11.93 -0.29 2.21
C ARG A 252 -11.22 -1.04 1.09
N SER A 253 -10.03 -0.59 0.74
CA SER A 253 -9.24 -1.24 -0.31
C SER A 253 -8.66 -2.58 0.14
N ALA A 254 -8.28 -3.41 -0.83
CA ALA A 254 -7.62 -4.68 -0.54
C ALA A 254 -6.28 -4.48 0.18
N ALA A 255 -5.53 -3.42 -0.13
CA ALA A 255 -4.31 -3.07 0.59
C ALA A 255 -4.58 -2.75 2.05
N GLU A 256 -5.66 -2.00 2.36
CA GLU A 256 -6.09 -1.74 3.74
C GLU A 256 -6.45 -3.03 4.47
N GLU A 257 -7.21 -3.94 3.83
CA GLU A 257 -7.57 -5.23 4.42
C GLU A 257 -6.33 -6.11 4.67
N LEU A 258 -5.40 -6.21 3.71
CA LEU A 258 -4.15 -6.95 3.86
C LEU A 258 -3.30 -6.42 5.01
N LEU A 259 -3.24 -5.10 5.18
CA LEU A 259 -2.44 -4.46 6.22
C LEU A 259 -3.06 -4.60 7.61
N LEU A 260 -4.39 -4.49 7.72
CA LEU A 260 -5.11 -4.46 8.99
C LEU A 260 -5.55 -5.83 9.50
N ALA A 261 -5.48 -6.88 8.68
CA ALA A 261 -5.74 -8.25 9.14
C ALA A 261 -4.79 -8.63 10.28
N SER A 262 -5.29 -9.33 11.30
CA SER A 262 -4.56 -9.58 12.55
C SER A 262 -3.43 -10.60 12.43
N ASP A 263 -3.59 -11.64 11.60
CA ASP A 263 -2.73 -12.83 11.54
C ASP A 263 -2.35 -13.26 10.12
N LYS A 264 -2.69 -12.43 9.12
CA LYS A 264 -2.50 -12.70 7.70
C LYS A 264 -2.35 -11.42 6.89
N GLY A 265 -2.21 -11.54 5.57
CA GLY A 265 -2.13 -10.43 4.65
C GLY A 265 -0.70 -9.94 4.43
N ALA A 266 -0.39 -8.73 4.83
CA ALA A 266 0.90 -8.09 4.65
C ALA A 266 1.44 -7.51 5.96
N ILE A 267 2.77 -7.46 6.08
CA ILE A 267 3.42 -6.68 7.16
C ILE A 267 3.53 -5.21 6.79
N GLY A 268 3.60 -4.93 5.50
CA GLY A 268 3.64 -3.59 4.92
C GLY A 268 3.32 -3.65 3.43
N LEU A 269 2.95 -2.52 2.86
CA LEU A 269 2.69 -2.37 1.42
C LEU A 269 3.28 -1.09 0.89
N LEU A 270 3.81 -1.16 -0.35
CA LEU A 270 4.01 -0.02 -1.23
C LEU A 270 3.04 -0.22 -2.40
N ALA A 271 2.05 0.63 -2.49
CA ALA A 271 0.97 0.51 -3.47
C ALA A 271 0.58 1.89 -3.98
N THR A 272 0.09 1.93 -5.21
CA THR A 272 -0.52 3.13 -5.79
C THR A 272 -1.90 3.39 -5.17
N GLY A 273 -2.22 4.65 -4.99
CA GLY A 273 -3.49 5.13 -4.44
C GLY A 273 -4.41 5.74 -5.48
#